data_1051291732bab80f0c306aa2f1e0714d
#
_entry.id   1051291732bab80f0c306aa2f1e0714d
#
_cell.length_a   1.000
_cell.length_b   1.000
_cell.length_c   1.000
_cell.angle_alpha   90.00
_cell.angle_beta   90.00
_cell.angle_gamma   90.00
#
_symmetry.space_group_name_H-M   'P 1'
#
loop_
_entity.id
_entity.type
_entity.pdbx_description
1 polymer ?
#
loop_
_entity_poly.entity_id
_entity_poly.type
_entity_poly.pdbx_seq_one_letter_code
_entity_poly.pdbx_strand_id
1 'polypeptide(L)'
;MLGVSDQSLSYLDGSLPGDYGFDPLGLSDPEGAGGFINPAWLAYAEVIHGRWAMLGVAGATAPETMKGFIPDSTAVVWFKNGIIPAQGSYDFWAPPTALFWVMVCLMNFVEINRLTEYANPGFRTKQSLAGLEKGMGGTGNPAYPGGSFNPMGMGKNDMETMKVKEIKNGRLAMMAFFGIMVQAIITGEGPVKNLTDHVTDPFAHNLLTNFANVGGVSPF
;
A
#
# COMPACT_ATOMS: atom_id res chain seq x y z
N MET A 1 -16.16 16.64 11.86
CA MET A 1 -15.17 17.03 10.84
C MET A 1 -13.94 17.60 11.55
N LEU A 2 -12.77 17.17 11.17
CA LEU A 2 -11.50 17.73 11.64
C LEU A 2 -11.06 18.84 10.67
N GLY A 3 -11.86 19.91 10.58
CA GLY A 3 -11.54 21.05 9.72
C GLY A 3 -10.26 21.73 10.21
N VAL A 4 -9.16 21.53 9.48
CA VAL A 4 -7.88 22.20 9.74
C VAL A 4 -7.82 23.56 9.04
N SER A 5 -8.67 23.75 8.01
CA SER A 5 -8.85 25.03 7.33
C SER A 5 -10.30 25.20 6.87
N ASP A 6 -10.79 26.42 6.90
CA ASP A 6 -12.15 26.73 6.37
C ASP A 6 -12.23 26.47 4.87
N GLN A 7 -11.12 26.60 4.15
CA GLN A 7 -11.02 26.32 2.72
C GLN A 7 -11.29 24.85 2.41
N SER A 8 -10.76 23.90 3.18
CA SER A 8 -10.99 22.47 2.94
C SER A 8 -12.45 22.06 3.10
N LEU A 9 -13.20 22.74 3.94
CA LEU A 9 -14.62 22.46 4.17
C LEU A 9 -15.53 22.97 3.05
N SER A 10 -15.01 23.78 2.13
CA SER A 10 -15.80 24.27 0.98
C SER A 10 -16.05 23.20 -0.07
N TYR A 11 -15.15 22.20 -0.20
CA TYR A 11 -15.23 21.11 -1.20
C TYR A 11 -15.25 19.71 -0.58
N LEU A 12 -14.83 19.55 0.70
CA LEU A 12 -14.94 18.30 1.43
C LEU A 12 -16.21 18.31 2.28
N ASP A 13 -17.28 17.80 1.72
CA ASP A 13 -18.63 17.82 2.31
C ASP A 13 -19.00 16.55 3.08
N GLY A 14 -18.08 15.56 3.15
CA GLY A 14 -18.31 14.26 3.78
C GLY A 14 -18.97 13.24 2.87
N SER A 15 -19.14 13.52 1.58
CA SER A 15 -19.76 12.59 0.63
C SER A 15 -18.86 11.40 0.31
N LEU A 16 -17.54 11.56 0.42
CA LEU A 16 -16.59 10.50 0.18
C LEU A 16 -16.37 9.63 1.44
N PRO A 17 -16.24 8.31 1.30
CA PRO A 17 -15.92 7.44 2.41
C PRO A 17 -14.63 7.87 3.11
N GLY A 18 -14.68 8.11 4.43
CA GLY A 18 -13.51 8.54 5.20
C GLY A 18 -13.11 10.01 5.01
N ASP A 19 -14.01 10.82 4.48
CA ASP A 19 -13.85 12.26 4.43
C ASP A 19 -14.13 12.88 5.80
N TYR A 20 -13.12 13.54 6.37
CA TYR A 20 -13.18 14.27 7.65
C TYR A 20 -12.86 15.75 7.49
N GLY A 21 -12.78 16.26 6.27
CA GLY A 21 -12.44 17.65 5.99
C GLY A 21 -10.94 17.97 6.15
N PHE A 22 -10.07 16.97 6.12
CA PHE A 22 -8.64 17.15 6.30
C PHE A 22 -7.92 17.30 4.96
N ASP A 23 -7.66 18.54 4.55
CA ASP A 23 -6.80 18.87 3.41
C ASP A 23 -6.07 20.20 3.66
N PRO A 24 -5.01 20.20 4.52
CA PRO A 24 -4.31 21.42 4.88
C PRO A 24 -3.52 22.06 3.73
N LEU A 25 -3.18 21.29 2.69
CA LEU A 25 -2.42 21.75 1.53
C LEU A 25 -3.30 22.09 0.32
N GLY A 26 -4.62 21.86 0.41
CA GLY A 26 -5.54 22.13 -0.68
C GLY A 26 -5.30 21.25 -1.93
N LEU A 27 -4.77 20.04 -1.76
CA LEU A 27 -4.44 19.15 -2.89
C LEU A 27 -5.68 18.61 -3.61
N SER A 28 -6.81 18.55 -2.93
CA SER A 28 -8.09 18.10 -3.46
C SER A 28 -9.00 19.25 -3.90
N ASP A 29 -8.54 20.50 -3.77
CA ASP A 29 -9.30 21.68 -4.17
C ASP A 29 -9.52 21.71 -5.69
N PRO A 30 -10.76 21.66 -6.19
CA PRO A 30 -11.06 21.69 -7.61
C PRO A 30 -10.57 22.95 -8.34
N GLU A 31 -10.49 24.08 -7.64
CA GLU A 31 -10.09 25.38 -8.18
C GLU A 31 -8.61 25.70 -7.96
N GLY A 32 -7.93 24.94 -7.09
CA GLY A 32 -6.53 25.17 -6.69
C GLY A 32 -5.56 24.20 -7.33
N ALA A 33 -4.69 23.60 -6.48
CA ALA A 33 -3.74 22.58 -6.91
C ALA A 33 -4.42 21.35 -7.55
N GLY A 34 -5.68 21.08 -7.18
CA GLY A 34 -6.53 20.06 -7.76
C GLY A 34 -6.92 20.31 -9.23
N GLY A 35 -6.68 21.50 -9.78
CA GLY A 35 -6.84 21.74 -11.23
C GLY A 35 -5.89 20.90 -12.10
N PHE A 36 -4.78 20.43 -11.53
CA PHE A 36 -3.86 19.51 -12.18
C PHE A 36 -4.20 18.03 -11.95
N ILE A 37 -4.80 17.71 -10.81
CA ILE A 37 -5.08 16.34 -10.42
C ILE A 37 -6.57 16.24 -10.06
N ASN A 38 -7.30 15.44 -10.82
CA ASN A 38 -8.73 15.24 -10.58
C ASN A 38 -8.95 14.66 -9.16
N PRO A 39 -9.80 15.26 -8.31
CA PRO A 39 -10.13 14.76 -6.98
C PRO A 39 -10.60 13.30 -6.97
N ALA A 40 -11.33 12.88 -8.00
CA ALA A 40 -11.74 11.48 -8.16
C ALA A 40 -10.54 10.51 -8.32
N TRP A 41 -9.48 10.98 -9.01
CA TRP A 41 -8.23 10.23 -9.12
C TRP A 41 -7.51 10.13 -7.78
N LEU A 42 -7.47 11.20 -7.00
CA LEU A 42 -6.85 11.20 -5.67
C LEU A 42 -7.55 10.22 -4.72
N ALA A 43 -8.89 10.25 -4.69
CA ALA A 43 -9.67 9.30 -3.90
C ALA A 43 -9.44 7.84 -4.34
N TYR A 44 -9.38 7.59 -5.66
CA TYR A 44 -9.05 6.28 -6.19
C TYR A 44 -7.63 5.84 -5.83
N ALA A 45 -6.65 6.73 -5.99
CA ALA A 45 -5.26 6.47 -5.65
C ALA A 45 -5.09 6.17 -4.15
N GLU A 46 -5.80 6.88 -3.28
CA GLU A 46 -5.79 6.62 -1.83
C GLU A 46 -6.20 5.18 -1.51
N VAL A 47 -7.30 4.70 -2.09
CA VAL A 47 -7.78 3.32 -1.90
C VAL A 47 -6.72 2.31 -2.35
N ILE A 48 -6.13 2.51 -3.54
CA ILE A 48 -5.13 1.58 -4.08
C ILE A 48 -3.85 1.59 -3.26
N HIS A 49 -3.35 2.77 -2.88
CA HIS A 49 -2.17 2.87 -1.99
C HIS A 49 -2.44 2.23 -0.63
N GLY A 50 -3.63 2.44 -0.06
CA GLY A 50 -4.03 1.79 1.18
C GLY A 50 -4.02 0.27 1.11
N ARG A 51 -4.54 -0.31 0.03
CA ARG A 51 -4.52 -1.76 -0.20
C ARG A 51 -3.10 -2.30 -0.31
N TRP A 52 -2.25 -1.66 -1.11
CA TRP A 52 -0.85 -2.04 -1.24
C TRP A 52 -0.08 -1.88 0.08
N ALA A 53 -0.35 -0.82 0.85
CA ALA A 53 0.28 -0.62 2.14
C ALA A 53 -0.12 -1.68 3.17
N MET A 54 -1.38 -2.09 3.21
CA MET A 54 -1.84 -3.19 4.08
C MET A 54 -1.11 -4.50 3.77
N LEU A 55 -0.96 -4.85 2.48
CA LEU A 55 -0.16 -6.01 2.05
C LEU A 55 1.33 -5.80 2.33
N GLY A 56 1.84 -4.59 2.14
CA GLY A 56 3.24 -4.24 2.38
C GLY A 56 3.65 -4.38 3.83
N VAL A 57 2.83 -3.91 4.78
CA VAL A 57 3.08 -4.08 6.22
C VAL A 57 3.10 -5.56 6.59
N ALA A 58 2.11 -6.33 6.13
CA ALA A 58 2.06 -7.77 6.36
C ALA A 58 3.29 -8.48 5.76
N GLY A 59 3.66 -8.15 4.52
CA GLY A 59 4.82 -8.73 3.84
C GLY A 59 6.17 -8.34 4.46
N ALA A 60 6.28 -7.14 5.02
CA ALA A 60 7.50 -6.69 5.69
C ALA A 60 7.70 -7.35 7.07
N THR A 61 6.61 -7.66 7.78
CA THR A 61 6.67 -8.27 9.10
C THR A 61 6.71 -9.81 9.07
N ALA A 62 6.12 -10.42 8.05
CA ALA A 62 5.96 -11.88 7.96
C ALA A 62 7.29 -12.66 8.06
N PRO A 63 8.40 -12.29 7.37
CA PRO A 63 9.64 -13.05 7.46
C PRO A 63 10.21 -13.15 8.87
N GLU A 64 10.07 -12.10 9.66
CA GLU A 64 10.56 -12.08 11.04
C GLU A 64 9.63 -12.79 12.02
N THR A 65 8.31 -12.67 11.84
CA THR A 65 7.33 -13.31 12.72
C THR A 65 7.22 -14.82 12.48
N MET A 66 7.47 -15.27 11.25
CA MET A 66 7.33 -16.66 10.84
C MET A 66 8.64 -17.47 10.92
N LYS A 67 9.67 -16.96 11.59
CA LYS A 67 10.98 -17.63 11.75
C LYS A 67 10.90 -19.09 12.22
N GLY A 68 9.88 -19.46 12.98
CA GLY A 68 9.68 -20.84 13.44
C GLY A 68 9.00 -21.78 12.44
N PHE A 69 8.38 -21.25 11.39
CA PHE A 69 7.66 -22.02 10.38
C PHE A 69 8.37 -22.07 9.02
N ILE A 70 9.27 -21.12 8.79
CA ILE A 70 10.01 -20.98 7.55
C ILE A 70 11.47 -21.36 7.84
N PRO A 71 12.15 -22.11 6.94
CA PRO A 71 13.57 -22.42 7.11
C PRO A 71 14.39 -21.15 7.34
N ASP A 72 15.41 -21.22 8.20
CA ASP A 72 16.24 -20.06 8.60
C ASP A 72 16.84 -19.29 7.41
N SER A 73 17.04 -19.98 6.28
CA SER A 73 17.47 -19.37 5.01
C SER A 73 16.46 -18.36 4.43
N THR A 74 15.19 -18.43 4.83
CA THR A 74 14.12 -17.50 4.37
C THR A 74 13.83 -16.40 5.37
N ALA A 75 14.34 -16.50 6.59
CA ALA A 75 14.14 -15.50 7.65
C ALA A 75 15.05 -14.27 7.48
N VAL A 76 15.16 -13.77 6.25
CA VAL A 76 15.93 -12.56 5.94
C VAL A 76 15.04 -11.35 6.13
N VAL A 77 15.63 -10.24 6.55
CA VAL A 77 14.92 -8.96 6.68
C VAL A 77 14.29 -8.59 5.33
N TRP A 78 13.08 -8.06 5.34
CA TRP A 78 12.24 -7.83 4.15
C TRP A 78 12.95 -7.08 3.02
N PHE A 79 13.77 -6.08 3.33
CA PHE A 79 14.49 -5.28 2.32
C PHE A 79 15.73 -6.00 1.73
N LYS A 80 16.14 -7.14 2.29
CA LYS A 80 17.21 -8.01 1.75
C LYS A 80 16.64 -9.17 0.91
N ASN A 81 15.33 -9.40 0.95
CA ASN A 81 14.66 -10.37 0.10
C ASN A 81 14.49 -9.82 -1.33
N GLY A 82 15.07 -10.49 -2.31
CA GLY A 82 14.92 -10.10 -3.72
C GLY A 82 15.87 -9.01 -4.20
N ILE A 83 16.95 -8.70 -3.46
CA ILE A 83 17.98 -7.75 -3.90
C ILE A 83 18.67 -8.24 -5.19
N ILE A 84 18.97 -7.30 -6.08
CA ILE A 84 19.75 -7.51 -7.29
C ILE A 84 20.98 -6.59 -7.25
N PRO A 85 22.21 -7.16 -7.23
CA PRO A 85 22.60 -8.59 -7.19
C PRO A 85 22.32 -9.25 -5.85
N ALA A 86 22.07 -10.56 -5.88
CA ALA A 86 21.59 -11.37 -4.76
C ALA A 86 22.66 -11.73 -3.73
N GLN A 87 23.50 -10.78 -3.33
CA GLN A 87 24.50 -11.01 -2.27
C GLN A 87 23.81 -10.97 -0.90
N GLY A 88 23.73 -12.12 -0.24
CA GLY A 88 23.09 -12.27 1.06
C GLY A 88 21.56 -12.26 1.04
N SER A 89 20.96 -12.39 -0.14
CA SER A 89 19.53 -12.60 -0.35
C SER A 89 19.15 -14.08 -0.25
N TYR A 90 17.84 -14.33 -0.15
CA TYR A 90 17.30 -15.68 -0.26
C TYR A 90 17.60 -16.29 -1.63
N ASP A 91 18.01 -17.55 -1.63
CA ASP A 91 18.30 -18.29 -2.86
C ASP A 91 16.99 -18.84 -3.47
N PHE A 92 16.44 -18.09 -4.41
CA PHE A 92 15.22 -18.46 -5.10
C PHE A 92 15.48 -19.55 -6.16
N TRP A 93 14.44 -20.31 -6.51
CA TRP A 93 14.48 -21.35 -7.56
C TRP A 93 14.86 -20.83 -8.96
N ALA A 94 14.78 -19.50 -9.18
CA ALA A 94 15.14 -18.85 -10.42
C ALA A 94 16.03 -17.62 -10.14
N PRO A 95 16.85 -17.19 -11.11
CA PRO A 95 17.68 -15.97 -10.94
C PRO A 95 16.81 -14.75 -10.63
N PRO A 96 17.22 -13.88 -9.69
CA PRO A 96 16.46 -12.68 -9.29
C PRO A 96 16.12 -11.77 -10.48
N THR A 97 17.00 -11.67 -11.47
CA THR A 97 16.76 -10.92 -12.71
C THR A 97 15.62 -11.47 -13.54
N ALA A 98 15.51 -12.79 -13.66
CA ALA A 98 14.40 -13.44 -14.36
C ALA A 98 13.07 -13.21 -13.62
N LEU A 99 13.08 -13.40 -12.31
CA LEU A 99 11.91 -13.14 -11.46
C LEU A 99 11.45 -11.68 -11.55
N PHE A 100 12.40 -10.74 -11.56
CA PHE A 100 12.09 -9.32 -11.75
C PHE A 100 11.34 -9.06 -13.07
N TRP A 101 11.83 -9.58 -14.19
CA TRP A 101 11.18 -9.36 -15.48
C TRP A 101 9.81 -10.03 -15.57
N VAL A 102 9.67 -11.24 -15.02
CA VAL A 102 8.35 -11.89 -14.94
C VAL A 102 7.36 -11.06 -14.12
N MET A 103 7.80 -10.58 -12.97
CA MET A 103 6.98 -9.72 -12.11
C MET A 103 6.59 -8.41 -12.83
N VAL A 104 7.54 -7.76 -13.50
CA VAL A 104 7.28 -6.53 -14.28
C VAL A 104 6.25 -6.79 -15.37
N CYS A 105 6.37 -7.86 -16.13
CA CYS A 105 5.41 -8.21 -17.19
C CYS A 105 4.01 -8.47 -16.64
N LEU A 106 3.91 -9.27 -15.57
CA LEU A 106 2.62 -9.60 -14.95
C LEU A 106 1.96 -8.38 -14.32
N MET A 107 2.74 -7.56 -13.60
CA MET A 107 2.22 -6.35 -12.97
C MET A 107 1.79 -5.32 -14.02
N ASN A 108 2.58 -5.09 -15.07
CA ASN A 108 2.17 -4.20 -16.14
C ASN A 108 0.87 -4.66 -16.80
N PHE A 109 0.72 -5.95 -17.05
CA PHE A 109 -0.54 -6.49 -17.61
C PHE A 109 -1.74 -6.16 -16.72
N VAL A 110 -1.64 -6.41 -15.42
CA VAL A 110 -2.71 -6.13 -14.45
C VAL A 110 -2.98 -4.62 -14.34
N GLU A 111 -1.93 -3.80 -14.23
CA GLU A 111 -2.05 -2.35 -14.04
C GLU A 111 -2.60 -1.64 -15.28
N ILE A 112 -2.21 -2.05 -16.49
CA ILE A 112 -2.78 -1.52 -17.73
C ILE A 112 -4.27 -1.85 -17.80
N ASN A 113 -4.68 -3.07 -17.42
CA ASN A 113 -6.08 -3.44 -17.35
C ASN A 113 -6.86 -2.58 -16.36
N ARG A 114 -6.29 -2.34 -15.18
CA ARG A 114 -6.88 -1.48 -14.14
C ARG A 114 -7.02 -0.04 -14.61
N LEU A 115 -5.98 0.55 -15.21
CA LEU A 115 -6.00 1.91 -15.73
C LEU A 115 -6.98 2.07 -16.89
N THR A 116 -7.08 1.07 -17.76
CA THR A 116 -8.05 1.08 -18.87
C THR A 116 -9.48 1.06 -18.35
N GLU A 117 -9.77 0.31 -17.30
CA GLU A 117 -11.10 0.30 -16.66
C GLU A 117 -11.38 1.63 -15.94
N TYR A 118 -10.36 2.28 -15.37
CA TYR A 118 -10.50 3.61 -14.79
C TYR A 118 -10.83 4.67 -15.84
N ALA A 119 -10.10 4.66 -16.97
CA ALA A 119 -10.30 5.61 -18.07
C ALA A 119 -11.63 5.41 -18.79
N ASN A 120 -12.09 4.17 -18.93
CA ASN A 120 -13.30 3.78 -19.63
C ASN A 120 -14.07 2.73 -18.82
N PRO A 121 -14.90 3.14 -17.86
CA PRO A 121 -15.65 2.22 -17.02
C PRO A 121 -16.54 1.26 -17.82
N GLY A 122 -16.41 -0.03 -17.57
CA GLY A 122 -17.11 -1.08 -18.28
C GLY A 122 -16.44 -1.54 -19.59
N PHE A 123 -15.23 -1.05 -19.91
CA PHE A 123 -14.50 -1.47 -21.10
C PHE A 123 -14.19 -2.98 -21.08
N ARG A 124 -13.78 -3.50 -19.95
CA ARG A 124 -13.41 -4.92 -19.78
C ARG A 124 -14.60 -5.87 -19.78
N THR A 125 -15.78 -5.41 -19.42
CA THR A 125 -17.00 -6.22 -19.58
C THR A 125 -17.37 -6.42 -21.04
N LYS A 126 -16.98 -5.48 -21.91
CA LYS A 126 -17.31 -5.51 -23.35
C LYS A 126 -16.19 -6.15 -24.18
N GLN A 127 -14.92 -5.94 -23.83
CA GLN A 127 -13.76 -6.44 -24.56
C GLN A 127 -12.89 -7.28 -23.64
N SER A 128 -13.06 -8.60 -23.72
CA SER A 128 -12.25 -9.57 -23.03
C SER A 128 -11.06 -9.97 -23.88
N LEU A 129 -9.83 -9.82 -23.38
CA LEU A 129 -8.61 -10.22 -24.07
C LEU A 129 -8.39 -11.73 -23.99
N ALA A 130 -8.79 -12.37 -22.88
CA ALA A 130 -8.53 -13.78 -22.62
C ALA A 130 -9.78 -14.59 -22.23
N GLY A 131 -10.96 -14.01 -22.27
CA GLY A 131 -12.20 -14.67 -21.85
C GLY A 131 -12.42 -14.76 -20.33
N LEU A 132 -11.34 -14.61 -19.57
CA LEU A 132 -11.36 -14.62 -18.08
C LEU A 132 -11.94 -13.34 -17.51
N GLU A 133 -11.92 -12.25 -18.26
CA GLU A 133 -12.25 -10.90 -17.81
C GLU A 133 -13.76 -10.61 -17.87
N LYS A 134 -14.57 -11.48 -18.51
CA LYS A 134 -16.05 -11.31 -18.57
C LYS A 134 -16.73 -11.26 -17.19
N GLY A 135 -16.07 -11.80 -16.15
CA GLY A 135 -16.52 -11.72 -14.77
C GLY A 135 -15.87 -10.58 -13.97
N MET A 136 -14.96 -9.82 -14.60
CA MET A 136 -14.20 -8.76 -13.96
C MET A 136 -14.85 -7.42 -14.29
N GLY A 137 -15.49 -6.79 -13.30
CA GLY A 137 -16.09 -5.49 -13.48
C GLY A 137 -17.60 -5.54 -13.62
N GLY A 138 -18.22 -4.40 -13.87
CA GLY A 138 -19.67 -4.25 -14.05
C GLY A 138 -20.34 -3.35 -13.04
N THR A 139 -19.64 -2.90 -11.98
CA THR A 139 -20.19 -1.93 -11.00
C THR A 139 -20.06 -0.48 -11.49
N GLY A 140 -19.26 -0.21 -12.53
CA GLY A 140 -18.93 1.14 -12.97
C GLY A 140 -17.98 1.90 -12.04
N ASN A 141 -17.56 1.31 -10.94
CA ASN A 141 -16.61 1.92 -10.00
C ASN A 141 -15.26 1.19 -10.11
N PRO A 142 -14.19 1.84 -10.59
CA PRO A 142 -12.89 1.22 -10.81
C PRO A 142 -12.20 0.80 -9.50
N ALA A 143 -12.52 1.44 -8.36
CA ALA A 143 -12.01 1.04 -7.05
C ALA A 143 -12.67 -0.23 -6.53
N TYR A 144 -13.91 -0.52 -6.96
CA TYR A 144 -14.73 -1.64 -6.48
C TYR A 144 -15.35 -2.39 -7.66
N PRO A 145 -14.54 -3.07 -8.49
CA PRO A 145 -15.03 -3.70 -9.72
C PRO A 145 -16.04 -4.82 -9.48
N GLY A 146 -16.06 -5.44 -8.31
CA GLY A 146 -16.97 -6.55 -8.00
C GLY A 146 -16.68 -7.81 -8.81
N GLY A 147 -17.71 -8.62 -9.06
CA GLY A 147 -17.60 -9.84 -9.86
C GLY A 147 -16.55 -10.82 -9.31
N SER A 148 -15.59 -11.20 -10.14
CA SER A 148 -14.50 -12.13 -9.77
C SER A 148 -13.58 -11.60 -8.67
N PHE A 149 -13.53 -10.28 -8.46
CA PHE A 149 -12.75 -9.67 -7.37
C PHE A 149 -13.48 -9.69 -6.02
N ASN A 150 -14.77 -10.04 -5.98
CA ASN A 150 -15.52 -10.23 -4.76
C ASN A 150 -16.34 -11.54 -4.81
N PRO A 151 -15.67 -12.71 -4.85
CA PRO A 151 -16.34 -14.00 -4.99
C PRO A 151 -17.24 -14.34 -3.81
N MET A 152 -16.87 -13.89 -2.62
CA MET A 152 -17.66 -14.12 -1.40
C MET A 152 -18.82 -13.11 -1.23
N GLY A 153 -18.90 -12.08 -2.08
CA GLY A 153 -19.92 -11.05 -2.00
C GLY A 153 -19.87 -10.25 -0.70
N MET A 154 -18.70 -10.04 -0.14
CA MET A 154 -18.52 -9.24 1.08
C MET A 154 -18.99 -7.80 0.86
N GLY A 155 -19.60 -7.23 1.91
CA GLY A 155 -20.07 -5.84 1.89
C GLY A 155 -21.42 -5.64 1.18
N LYS A 156 -22.11 -6.67 0.70
CA LYS A 156 -23.41 -6.52 0.00
C LYS A 156 -24.46 -5.80 0.83
N ASN A 157 -24.46 -6.01 2.14
CA ASN A 157 -25.48 -5.45 3.04
C ASN A 157 -25.07 -4.10 3.65
N ASP A 158 -23.77 -3.78 3.65
CA ASP A 158 -23.23 -2.59 4.33
C ASP A 158 -21.95 -2.09 3.64
N MET A 159 -22.08 -1.76 2.36
CA MET A 159 -20.93 -1.36 1.53
C MET A 159 -20.29 -0.07 2.03
N GLU A 160 -21.09 0.91 2.45
CA GLU A 160 -20.59 2.23 2.86
C GLU A 160 -19.74 2.11 4.13
N THR A 161 -20.20 1.38 5.14
CA THR A 161 -19.39 1.16 6.36
C THR A 161 -18.12 0.38 6.06
N MET A 162 -18.16 -0.58 5.15
CA MET A 162 -16.97 -1.36 4.76
C MET A 162 -15.94 -0.51 4.03
N LYS A 163 -16.37 0.40 3.13
CA LYS A 163 -15.47 1.37 2.49
C LYS A 163 -14.77 2.27 3.51
N VAL A 164 -15.50 2.78 4.50
CA VAL A 164 -14.91 3.61 5.56
C VAL A 164 -13.90 2.83 6.38
N LYS A 165 -14.21 1.57 6.74
CA LYS A 165 -13.27 0.70 7.45
C LYS A 165 -12.01 0.42 6.62
N GLU A 166 -12.17 0.15 5.32
CA GLU A 166 -11.06 -0.08 4.40
C GLU A 166 -10.11 1.13 4.34
N ILE A 167 -10.66 2.34 4.14
CA ILE A 167 -9.86 3.57 4.06
C ILE A 167 -9.15 3.85 5.38
N LYS A 168 -9.81 3.71 6.53
CA LYS A 168 -9.18 3.89 7.84
C LYS A 168 -8.00 2.95 8.05
N ASN A 169 -8.17 1.67 7.75
CA ASN A 169 -7.10 0.68 7.84
C ASN A 169 -6.00 0.96 6.80
N GLY A 170 -6.37 1.37 5.58
CA GLY A 170 -5.44 1.77 4.55
C GLY A 170 -4.55 2.95 4.96
N ARG A 171 -5.14 4.00 5.53
CA ARG A 171 -4.40 5.16 6.05
C ARG A 171 -3.43 4.76 7.17
N LEU A 172 -3.90 3.94 8.12
CA LEU A 172 -3.03 3.40 9.17
C LEU A 172 -1.87 2.61 8.59
N ALA A 173 -2.14 1.75 7.61
CA ALA A 173 -1.10 0.93 6.97
C ALA A 173 -0.11 1.76 6.16
N MET A 174 -0.55 2.82 5.46
CA MET A 174 0.35 3.74 4.75
C MET A 174 1.32 4.42 5.72
N MET A 175 0.84 4.92 6.84
CA MET A 175 1.69 5.51 7.88
C MET A 175 2.63 4.48 8.52
N ALA A 176 2.14 3.28 8.79
CA ALA A 176 2.94 2.20 9.35
C ALA A 176 4.05 1.76 8.38
N PHE A 177 3.73 1.60 7.09
CA PHE A 177 4.72 1.21 6.08
C PHE A 177 5.79 2.28 5.87
N PHE A 178 5.39 3.56 5.86
CA PHE A 178 6.34 4.67 5.85
C PHE A 178 7.28 4.61 7.06
N GLY A 179 6.75 4.36 8.25
CA GLY A 179 7.55 4.16 9.47
C GLY A 179 8.52 2.99 9.34
N ILE A 180 8.09 1.85 8.81
CA ILE A 180 8.92 0.66 8.57
C ILE A 180 10.09 0.99 7.62
N MET A 181 9.83 1.76 6.54
CA MET A 181 10.89 2.17 5.61
C MET A 181 11.91 3.08 6.27
N VAL A 182 11.46 4.10 7.02
CA VAL A 182 12.35 5.01 7.73
C VAL A 182 13.17 4.26 8.77
N GLN A 183 12.57 3.37 9.54
CA GLN A 183 13.27 2.53 10.50
C GLN A 183 14.34 1.65 9.82
N ALA A 184 14.00 1.02 8.70
CA ALA A 184 14.96 0.20 7.96
C ALA A 184 16.20 0.99 7.50
N ILE A 185 16.00 2.24 7.06
CA ILE A 185 17.10 3.13 6.63
C ILE A 185 17.98 3.52 7.83
N ILE A 186 17.37 3.81 8.97
CA ILE A 186 18.08 4.34 10.13
C ILE A 186 18.78 3.23 10.92
N THR A 187 18.12 2.09 11.13
CA THR A 187 18.62 1.01 11.99
C THR A 187 19.30 -0.12 11.22
N GLY A 188 18.99 -0.27 9.93
CA GLY A 188 19.43 -1.42 9.13
C GLY A 188 18.80 -2.75 9.55
N GLU A 189 17.75 -2.71 10.39
CA GLU A 189 17.11 -3.87 10.97
C GLU A 189 15.62 -3.95 10.60
N GLY A 190 15.02 -5.11 10.83
CA GLY A 190 13.63 -5.33 10.51
C GLY A 190 12.66 -4.77 11.57
N PRO A 191 11.37 -4.61 11.20
CA PRO A 191 10.39 -3.93 12.04
C PRO A 191 10.10 -4.66 13.35
N VAL A 192 10.11 -5.99 13.36
CA VAL A 192 9.83 -6.78 14.57
C VAL A 192 11.01 -6.68 15.54
N LYS A 193 12.25 -6.75 15.02
CA LYS A 193 13.44 -6.56 15.83
C LYS A 193 13.48 -5.16 16.45
N ASN A 194 13.23 -4.11 15.66
CA ASN A 194 13.15 -2.74 16.16
C ASN A 194 12.11 -2.59 17.29
N LEU A 195 10.95 -3.24 17.16
CA LEU A 195 9.94 -3.25 18.20
C LEU A 195 10.41 -3.96 19.47
N THR A 196 11.03 -5.13 19.33
CA THR A 196 11.53 -5.91 20.50
C THR A 196 12.63 -5.16 21.22
N ASP A 197 13.56 -4.53 20.51
CA ASP A 197 14.65 -3.76 21.09
C ASP A 197 14.10 -2.53 21.84
N HIS A 198 13.13 -1.82 21.25
CA HIS A 198 12.47 -0.69 21.91
C HIS A 198 11.71 -1.11 23.17
N VAL A 199 11.02 -2.24 23.16
CA VAL A 199 10.30 -2.75 24.34
C VAL A 199 11.25 -3.20 25.44
N THR A 200 12.42 -3.74 25.07
CA THR A 200 13.42 -4.22 26.03
C THR A 200 14.16 -3.06 26.71
N ASP A 201 14.56 -2.05 25.92
CA ASP A 201 15.23 -0.86 26.42
C ASP A 201 14.74 0.41 25.67
N PRO A 202 13.64 1.01 26.14
CA PRO A 202 13.02 2.17 25.48
C PRO A 202 13.90 3.42 25.45
N PHE A 203 14.85 3.53 26.36
CA PHE A 203 15.72 4.72 26.46
C PHE A 203 16.94 4.63 25.55
N ALA A 204 17.46 3.43 25.30
CA ALA A 204 18.60 3.21 24.41
C ALA A 204 18.14 3.07 22.94
N HIS A 205 16.98 2.47 22.70
CA HIS A 205 16.45 2.19 21.37
C HIS A 205 15.19 3.02 21.06
N ASN A 206 15.38 4.31 20.80
CA ASN A 206 14.30 5.24 20.43
C ASN A 206 14.68 6.09 19.20
N LEU A 207 13.71 6.88 18.73
CA LEU A 207 13.88 7.71 17.55
C LEU A 207 15.10 8.65 17.68
N LEU A 208 15.27 9.31 18.82
CA LEU A 208 16.34 10.30 19.02
C LEU A 208 17.72 9.65 19.06
N THR A 209 17.88 8.55 19.78
CA THR A 209 19.16 7.83 19.86
C THR A 209 19.54 7.22 18.52
N ASN A 210 18.59 6.67 17.79
CA ASN A 210 18.84 6.10 16.48
C ASN A 210 19.22 7.16 15.45
N PHE A 211 18.56 8.33 15.45
CA PHE A 211 18.96 9.46 14.59
C PHE A 211 20.35 10.00 14.90
N ALA A 212 20.73 10.05 16.18
CA ALA A 212 22.08 10.48 16.56
C ALA A 212 23.18 9.52 16.05
N ASN A 213 22.85 8.25 15.82
CA ASN A 213 23.77 7.20 15.38
C ASN A 213 23.78 6.95 13.87
N VAL A 214 22.94 7.67 13.09
CA VAL A 214 22.81 7.48 11.61
C VAL A 214 24.15 7.61 10.86
N GLY A 215 25.14 8.30 11.39
CA GLY A 215 26.48 8.42 10.75
C GLY A 215 27.34 7.16 10.83
N GLY A 216 26.97 6.14 11.57
CA GLY A 216 27.74 4.90 11.79
C GLY A 216 27.16 3.63 11.17
N VAL A 217 25.94 3.69 10.64
CA VAL A 217 25.26 2.52 10.08
C VAL A 217 25.23 2.64 8.56
N SER A 218 25.92 1.72 7.85
CA SER A 218 25.71 1.51 6.42
C SER A 218 24.53 0.53 6.28
N PRO A 219 23.36 0.96 5.79
CA PRO A 219 22.19 0.09 5.67
C PRO A 219 22.28 -0.94 4.54
N PHE A 220 23.31 -0.85 3.68
CA PHE A 220 23.51 -1.70 2.50
C PHE A 220 24.91 -2.28 2.41
#